data_bbae39164632fd204e311cfcaabcdab5
#
_entry.id   bbae39164632fd204e311cfcaabcdab5
#
_cell.length_a   1.000
_cell.length_b   1.000
_cell.length_c   1.000
_cell.angle_alpha   90.00
_cell.angle_beta   90.00
_cell.angle_gamma   90.00
#
_symmetry.space_group_name_H-M   'P 1'
#
loop_
_entity.id
_entity.type
_entity.pdbx_description
1 polymer ?
#
loop_
_entity_poly.entity_id
_entity_poly.type
_entity_poly.pdbx_seq_one_letter_code
_entity_poly.pdbx_strand_id
1 'polypeptide(L)'
;MKIRRVVTGHDEKGKAVFASDEEVEPLTLAALPGAEFHRLWGADSAPTFPDRGEPPAQPTFFPPVNGFRFLFFTIPPQSSAAPDVDPGAAESEVEEKLPGMSQWMEADDPGMHTTDTVDFEVVISGEITLELDDGAEKVLRAGDTNIQNGTRHRWHNRGSEPAVIATFIVGAHRAGK
;
A
#
# COMPACT_ATOMS: atom_id res chain seq x y z
N MET A 1 2.77 -3.47 13.50
CA MET A 1 3.49 -4.80 13.49
C MET A 1 4.94 -4.55 13.12
N LYS A 2 5.93 -5.30 13.71
CA LYS A 2 7.33 -5.21 13.25
C LYS A 2 7.51 -6.05 11.98
N ILE A 3 8.04 -5.45 10.93
CA ILE A 3 8.28 -6.12 9.66
C ILE A 3 9.78 -6.10 9.38
N ARG A 4 10.39 -7.30 9.34
CA ARG A 4 11.77 -7.49 8.93
C ARG A 4 11.82 -7.71 7.41
N ARG A 5 12.68 -6.98 6.74
CA ARG A 5 12.96 -7.11 5.32
C ARG A 5 14.38 -7.63 5.12
N VAL A 6 14.52 -8.76 4.43
CA VAL A 6 15.81 -9.29 3.96
C VAL A 6 15.86 -9.12 2.45
N VAL A 7 16.91 -8.47 1.95
CA VAL A 7 17.12 -8.25 0.52
C VAL A 7 18.35 -9.01 0.04
N THR A 8 18.24 -9.67 -1.09
CA THR A 8 19.37 -10.32 -1.76
C THR A 8 19.83 -9.48 -2.95
N GLY A 9 21.10 -9.56 -3.29
CA GLY A 9 21.69 -8.88 -4.42
C GLY A 9 22.88 -9.66 -4.98
N HIS A 10 23.66 -9.01 -5.83
CA HIS A 10 24.88 -9.58 -6.42
C HIS A 10 26.10 -8.75 -6.04
N ASP A 11 27.20 -9.40 -5.73
CA ASP A 11 28.49 -8.75 -5.56
C ASP A 11 29.10 -8.38 -6.92
N GLU A 12 30.30 -7.78 -6.90
CA GLU A 12 31.03 -7.35 -8.11
C GLU A 12 31.41 -8.52 -9.03
N LYS A 13 31.37 -9.77 -8.53
CA LYS A 13 31.66 -10.99 -9.29
C LYS A 13 30.38 -11.71 -9.72
N GLY A 14 29.20 -11.10 -9.50
CA GLY A 14 27.91 -11.67 -9.82
C GLY A 14 27.44 -12.76 -8.86
N LYS A 15 28.10 -12.94 -7.69
CA LYS A 15 27.68 -13.88 -6.67
C LYS A 15 26.48 -13.35 -5.89
N ALA A 16 25.53 -14.23 -5.59
CA ALA A 16 24.39 -13.91 -4.71
C ALA A 16 24.87 -13.65 -3.26
N VAL A 17 24.42 -12.54 -2.70
CA VAL A 17 24.72 -12.08 -1.34
C VAL A 17 23.44 -11.55 -0.65
N PHE A 18 23.44 -11.49 0.67
CA PHE A 18 22.47 -10.69 1.40
C PHE A 18 22.91 -9.22 1.34
N ALA A 19 22.11 -8.39 0.68
CA ALA A 19 22.38 -6.96 0.50
C ALA A 19 21.98 -6.17 1.75
N SER A 20 20.82 -6.50 2.36
CA SER A 20 20.38 -5.90 3.63
C SER A 20 19.53 -6.87 4.45
N ASP A 21 19.44 -6.59 5.77
CA ASP A 21 18.63 -7.30 6.74
C ASP A 21 18.26 -6.30 7.84
N GLU A 22 17.04 -5.77 7.80
CA GLU A 22 16.62 -4.66 8.64
C GLU A 22 15.13 -4.71 9.01
N GLU A 23 14.74 -4.08 10.11
CA GLU A 23 13.34 -3.75 10.40
C GLU A 23 12.92 -2.52 9.58
N VAL A 24 11.75 -2.57 8.96
CA VAL A 24 11.19 -1.47 8.17
C VAL A 24 10.26 -0.67 9.07
N GLU A 25 10.59 0.61 9.29
CA GLU A 25 9.74 1.52 10.04
C GLU A 25 8.47 1.88 9.26
N PRO A 26 7.30 1.94 9.91
CA PRO A 26 6.07 2.34 9.26
C PRO A 26 6.04 3.85 9.01
N LEU A 27 5.41 4.24 7.90
CA LEU A 27 4.88 5.58 7.73
C LEU A 27 3.50 5.64 8.41
N THR A 28 3.29 6.68 9.22
CA THR A 28 2.01 6.93 9.92
C THR A 28 1.48 8.30 9.53
N LEU A 29 0.16 8.48 9.60
CA LEU A 29 -0.52 9.73 9.29
C LEU A 29 -1.30 10.23 10.49
N ALA A 30 -1.18 11.51 10.82
CA ALA A 30 -1.89 12.12 11.94
C ALA A 30 -3.42 12.04 11.77
N ALA A 31 -3.90 12.16 10.52
CA ALA A 31 -5.33 12.05 10.19
C ALA A 31 -5.87 10.61 10.23
N LEU A 32 -5.00 9.59 10.28
CA LEU A 32 -5.38 8.18 10.32
C LEU A 32 -4.65 7.46 11.48
N PRO A 33 -4.95 7.80 12.74
CA PRO A 33 -4.25 7.24 13.90
C PRO A 33 -4.41 5.71 13.94
N GLY A 34 -3.29 5.00 14.07
CA GLY A 34 -3.23 3.54 14.04
C GLY A 34 -3.09 2.93 12.63
N ALA A 35 -3.21 3.73 11.56
CA ALA A 35 -2.83 3.27 10.23
C ALA A 35 -1.29 3.27 10.10
N GLU A 36 -0.76 2.20 9.51
CA GLU A 36 0.68 2.02 9.27
C GLU A 36 0.91 1.60 7.82
N PHE A 37 1.85 2.22 7.14
CA PHE A 37 2.25 1.87 5.78
C PHE A 37 3.73 1.46 5.78
N HIS A 38 4.02 0.18 5.59
CA HIS A 38 5.39 -0.32 5.46
C HIS A 38 5.72 -0.52 3.98
N ARG A 39 6.43 0.44 3.38
CA ARG A 39 6.89 0.34 1.99
C ARG A 39 8.11 -0.57 1.93
N LEU A 40 7.93 -1.81 1.49
CA LEU A 40 8.97 -2.84 1.55
C LEU A 40 9.88 -2.82 0.33
N TRP A 41 9.32 -2.73 -0.87
CA TRP A 41 10.07 -2.72 -2.12
C TRP A 41 9.24 -2.16 -3.26
N GLY A 42 9.92 -1.74 -4.34
CA GLY A 42 9.24 -1.31 -5.56
C GLY A 42 10.21 -0.69 -6.54
N ALA A 43 9.80 -0.61 -7.79
CA ALA A 43 10.49 0.09 -8.85
C ALA A 43 9.48 0.65 -9.86
N ASP A 44 9.88 1.67 -10.61
CA ASP A 44 9.04 2.28 -11.66
C ASP A 44 9.19 1.59 -13.02
N SER A 45 10.03 0.55 -13.09
CA SER A 45 10.23 -0.27 -14.28
C SER A 45 10.66 -1.68 -13.90
N ALA A 46 10.66 -2.59 -14.87
CA ALA A 46 11.16 -3.94 -14.67
C ALA A 46 12.66 -3.91 -14.27
N PRO A 47 13.04 -4.69 -13.24
CA PRO A 47 14.44 -4.75 -12.79
C PRO A 47 15.34 -5.40 -13.85
N THR A 48 16.63 -5.05 -13.81
CA THR A 48 17.67 -5.66 -14.65
C THR A 48 18.72 -6.31 -13.75
N PHE A 49 19.08 -7.54 -14.07
CA PHE A 49 20.09 -8.30 -13.32
C PHE A 49 21.39 -8.47 -14.10
N PRO A 50 22.56 -8.55 -13.39
CA PRO A 50 22.73 -8.56 -11.95
C PRO A 50 22.45 -7.19 -11.31
N ASP A 51 21.95 -7.20 -10.04
CA ASP A 51 21.60 -6.03 -9.26
C ASP A 51 22.19 -6.15 -7.85
N ARG A 52 22.62 -5.04 -7.24
CA ARG A 52 23.24 -5.04 -5.91
C ARG A 52 22.28 -5.16 -4.76
N GLY A 53 20.97 -5.08 -5.00
CA GLY A 53 19.93 -5.09 -3.98
C GLY A 53 19.77 -3.74 -3.27
N GLU A 54 20.15 -2.64 -3.92
CA GLU A 54 19.87 -1.29 -3.42
C GLU A 54 18.39 -0.95 -3.66
N PRO A 55 17.68 -0.31 -2.70
CA PRO A 55 16.29 0.03 -2.86
C PRO A 55 16.11 1.07 -3.98
N PRO A 56 15.32 0.76 -5.04
CA PRO A 56 15.06 1.70 -6.10
C PRO A 56 14.28 2.93 -5.61
N ALA A 57 14.45 4.07 -6.28
CA ALA A 57 13.64 5.25 -6.01
C ALA A 57 12.17 4.97 -6.32
N GLN A 58 11.29 5.44 -5.43
CA GLN A 58 9.84 5.33 -5.56
C GLN A 58 9.23 6.72 -5.37
N PRO A 59 9.25 7.57 -6.41
CA PRO A 59 8.83 8.97 -6.32
C PRO A 59 7.33 9.14 -6.07
N THR A 60 6.54 8.11 -6.40
CA THR A 60 5.09 8.09 -6.15
C THR A 60 4.69 6.87 -5.34
N PHE A 61 3.57 6.96 -4.62
CA PHE A 61 3.02 5.84 -3.85
C PHE A 61 2.57 4.71 -4.78
N PHE A 62 1.69 5.01 -5.73
CA PHE A 62 1.29 4.04 -6.74
C PHE A 62 2.32 3.99 -7.89
N PRO A 63 2.61 2.80 -8.43
CA PRO A 63 3.59 2.66 -9.49
C PRO A 63 3.05 3.15 -10.85
N PRO A 64 3.92 3.65 -11.74
CA PRO A 64 3.57 3.86 -13.13
C PRO A 64 3.36 2.52 -13.85
N VAL A 65 2.88 2.57 -15.09
CA VAL A 65 2.76 1.37 -15.96
C VAL A 65 4.09 0.61 -16.02
N ASN A 66 4.03 -0.70 -15.85
CA ASN A 66 5.17 -1.62 -15.71
C ASN A 66 6.02 -1.46 -14.44
N GLY A 67 5.69 -0.50 -13.58
CA GLY A 67 6.24 -0.41 -12.24
C GLY A 67 5.50 -1.32 -11.26
N PHE A 68 6.07 -1.48 -10.08
CA PHE A 68 5.46 -2.27 -9.00
C PHE A 68 5.80 -1.70 -7.63
N ARG A 69 4.98 -2.06 -6.63
CA ARG A 69 5.20 -1.81 -5.19
C ARG A 69 4.89 -3.07 -4.41
N PHE A 70 5.62 -3.28 -3.33
CA PHE A 70 5.32 -4.28 -2.31
C PHE A 70 5.28 -3.58 -0.97
N LEU A 71 4.16 -3.67 -0.29
CA LEU A 71 3.93 -3.01 0.99
C LEU A 71 3.03 -3.84 1.90
N PHE A 72 3.08 -3.52 3.19
CA PHE A 72 2.05 -3.90 4.15
C PHE A 72 1.36 -2.63 4.62
N PHE A 73 0.06 -2.71 4.79
CA PHE A 73 -0.68 -1.63 5.43
C PHE A 73 -1.59 -2.17 6.53
N THR A 74 -1.69 -1.39 7.59
CA THR A 74 -2.55 -1.67 8.74
C THR A 74 -3.71 -0.70 8.71
N ILE A 75 -4.94 -1.21 8.79
CA ILE A 75 -6.16 -0.43 8.89
C ILE A 75 -6.73 -0.60 10.29
N PRO A 76 -6.77 0.47 11.11
CA PRO A 76 -7.35 0.41 12.44
C PRO A 76 -8.86 0.25 12.39
N PRO A 77 -9.52 -0.20 13.48
CA PRO A 77 -10.97 -0.21 13.58
C PRO A 77 -11.61 1.17 13.37
N GLN A 78 -12.73 1.20 12.65
CA GLN A 78 -13.46 2.45 12.36
C GLN A 78 -14.04 3.15 13.60
N SER A 79 -14.11 2.47 14.75
CA SER A 79 -14.59 3.03 16.02
C SER A 79 -13.65 4.07 16.64
N SER A 80 -12.47 4.27 16.07
CA SER A 80 -11.54 5.31 16.51
C SER A 80 -12.15 6.67 16.20
N ALA A 81 -12.26 7.55 17.21
CA ALA A 81 -12.72 8.93 17.01
C ALA A 81 -11.83 9.61 15.96
N ALA A 82 -12.47 10.34 15.03
CA ALA A 82 -11.73 11.13 14.06
C ALA A 82 -10.81 12.11 14.80
N PRO A 83 -9.54 12.18 14.46
CA PRO A 83 -8.60 13.11 15.10
C PRO A 83 -8.99 14.54 14.73
N ASP A 84 -8.75 15.47 15.66
CA ASP A 84 -8.88 16.91 15.41
C ASP A 84 -7.60 17.38 14.70
N VAL A 85 -7.55 17.20 13.40
CA VAL A 85 -6.42 17.58 12.53
C VAL A 85 -6.92 18.57 11.49
N ASP A 86 -6.17 19.64 11.29
CA ASP A 86 -6.44 20.59 10.21
C ASP A 86 -6.41 19.91 8.83
N PRO A 87 -7.45 20.03 7.99
CA PRO A 87 -7.51 19.33 6.70
C PRO A 87 -6.35 19.66 5.76
N GLY A 88 -5.88 20.91 5.73
CA GLY A 88 -4.75 21.32 4.88
C GLY A 88 -3.42 20.71 5.36
N ALA A 89 -3.24 20.62 6.68
CA ALA A 89 -2.08 19.93 7.26
C ALA A 89 -2.11 18.43 6.98
N ALA A 90 -3.28 17.81 7.07
CA ALA A 90 -3.47 16.39 6.75
C ALA A 90 -3.14 16.08 5.27
N GLU A 91 -3.64 16.90 4.34
CA GLU A 91 -3.34 16.75 2.92
C GLU A 91 -1.84 16.92 2.62
N SER A 92 -1.21 17.94 3.24
CA SER A 92 0.23 18.16 3.10
C SER A 92 1.06 16.99 3.63
N GLU A 93 0.66 16.41 4.76
CA GLU A 93 1.32 15.23 5.34
C GLU A 93 1.20 13.99 4.41
N VAL A 94 0.01 13.77 3.83
CA VAL A 94 -0.21 12.68 2.88
C VAL A 94 0.68 12.86 1.65
N GLU A 95 0.76 14.06 1.07
CA GLU A 95 1.59 14.30 -0.10
C GLU A 95 3.09 14.18 0.19
N GLU A 96 3.54 14.56 1.40
CA GLU A 96 4.93 14.39 1.83
C GLU A 96 5.30 12.90 2.02
N LYS A 97 4.44 12.13 2.71
CA LYS A 97 4.76 10.75 3.12
C LYS A 97 4.36 9.70 2.09
N LEU A 98 3.27 9.96 1.35
CA LEU A 98 2.68 9.06 0.33
C LEU A 98 2.44 9.85 -0.97
N PRO A 99 3.51 10.34 -1.64
CA PRO A 99 3.41 11.27 -2.77
C PRO A 99 2.49 10.75 -3.87
N GLY A 100 1.59 11.62 -4.33
CA GLY A 100 0.65 11.31 -5.39
C GLY A 100 -0.49 10.35 -5.01
N MET A 101 -0.66 10.02 -3.73
CA MET A 101 -1.78 9.18 -3.29
C MET A 101 -3.12 9.91 -3.41
N SER A 102 -3.15 11.19 -3.01
CA SER A 102 -4.38 11.99 -2.94
C SER A 102 -5.09 12.13 -4.29
N GLN A 103 -4.36 12.13 -5.41
CA GLN A 103 -4.95 12.25 -6.75
C GLN A 103 -5.89 11.11 -7.14
N TRP A 104 -5.80 9.97 -6.46
CA TRP A 104 -6.62 8.79 -6.72
C TRP A 104 -7.86 8.72 -5.84
N MET A 105 -7.90 9.52 -4.76
CA MET A 105 -9.00 9.57 -3.80
C MET A 105 -10.15 10.42 -4.32
N GLU A 106 -11.38 10.02 -4.04
CA GLU A 106 -12.57 10.78 -4.39
C GLU A 106 -12.86 11.83 -3.32
N ALA A 107 -13.01 13.09 -3.75
CA ALA A 107 -13.25 14.20 -2.82
C ALA A 107 -14.63 14.12 -2.14
N ASP A 108 -15.63 13.63 -2.87
CA ASP A 108 -17.03 13.57 -2.41
C ASP A 108 -17.41 12.27 -1.72
N ASP A 109 -16.51 11.26 -1.75
CA ASP A 109 -16.75 9.93 -1.12
C ASP A 109 -15.48 9.46 -0.39
N PRO A 110 -15.27 9.90 0.86
CA PRO A 110 -14.04 9.65 1.60
C PRO A 110 -13.64 8.18 1.69
N GLY A 111 -12.38 7.91 1.31
CA GLY A 111 -11.80 6.56 1.28
C GLY A 111 -12.07 5.78 -0.01
N MET A 112 -13.04 6.21 -0.82
CA MET A 112 -13.30 5.61 -2.12
C MET A 112 -12.23 6.07 -3.13
N HIS A 113 -11.72 5.13 -3.91
CA HIS A 113 -10.66 5.43 -4.88
C HIS A 113 -10.62 4.43 -6.04
N THR A 114 -9.94 4.86 -7.12
CA THR A 114 -9.72 4.04 -8.31
C THR A 114 -8.31 4.27 -8.80
N THR A 115 -7.51 3.22 -8.88
CA THR A 115 -6.11 3.27 -9.34
C THR A 115 -5.92 2.60 -10.69
N ASP A 116 -4.91 3.03 -11.45
CA ASP A 116 -4.52 2.37 -12.69
C ASP A 116 -3.49 1.26 -12.37
N THR A 117 -3.93 0.31 -11.53
CA THR A 117 -3.11 -0.79 -11.02
C THR A 117 -3.89 -2.10 -10.96
N VAL A 118 -3.15 -3.20 -10.85
CA VAL A 118 -3.66 -4.48 -10.35
C VAL A 118 -2.95 -4.75 -9.04
N ASP A 119 -3.74 -4.95 -7.97
CA ASP A 119 -3.19 -5.18 -6.64
C ASP A 119 -3.50 -6.62 -6.21
N PHE A 120 -2.45 -7.32 -5.82
CA PHE A 120 -2.52 -8.67 -5.28
C PHE A 120 -2.42 -8.58 -3.77
N GLU A 121 -3.49 -8.90 -3.09
CA GLU A 121 -3.65 -8.63 -1.66
C GLU A 121 -3.89 -9.92 -0.88
N VAL A 122 -3.28 -9.99 0.31
CA VAL A 122 -3.49 -11.08 1.25
C VAL A 122 -3.75 -10.48 2.63
N VAL A 123 -4.85 -10.84 3.25
CA VAL A 123 -5.11 -10.48 4.65
C VAL A 123 -4.20 -11.33 5.55
N ILE A 124 -3.29 -10.67 6.25
CA ILE A 124 -2.32 -11.32 7.16
C ILE A 124 -2.94 -11.56 8.52
N SER A 125 -3.70 -10.58 9.03
CA SER A 125 -4.40 -10.67 10.32
C SER A 125 -5.61 -9.76 10.35
N GLY A 126 -6.53 -10.02 11.27
CA GLY A 126 -7.77 -9.27 11.43
C GLY A 126 -8.82 -9.64 10.39
N GLU A 127 -9.81 -8.76 10.28
CA GLU A 127 -10.92 -8.85 9.33
C GLU A 127 -11.10 -7.49 8.66
N ILE A 128 -11.34 -7.47 7.36
CA ILE A 128 -11.54 -6.23 6.60
C ILE A 128 -12.69 -6.41 5.62
N THR A 129 -13.48 -5.37 5.41
CA THR A 129 -14.54 -5.34 4.42
C THR A 129 -14.11 -4.52 3.21
N LEU A 130 -14.13 -5.13 2.04
CA LEU A 130 -13.98 -4.47 0.75
C LEU A 130 -15.35 -4.03 0.26
N GLU A 131 -15.51 -2.75 -0.06
CA GLU A 131 -16.68 -2.17 -0.68
C GLU A 131 -16.37 -1.74 -2.12
N LEU A 132 -17.28 -2.07 -3.03
CA LEU A 132 -17.27 -1.64 -4.44
C LEU A 132 -18.45 -0.70 -4.72
N ASP A 133 -18.72 -0.44 -6.01
CA ASP A 133 -19.88 0.33 -6.46
C ASP A 133 -21.20 -0.23 -5.92
N ASP A 134 -22.19 0.65 -5.79
CA ASP A 134 -23.56 0.33 -5.34
C ASP A 134 -23.62 -0.32 -3.94
N GLY A 135 -22.59 -0.14 -3.11
CA GLY A 135 -22.51 -0.71 -1.78
C GLY A 135 -22.31 -2.24 -1.75
N ALA A 136 -21.81 -2.83 -2.84
CA ALA A 136 -21.48 -4.25 -2.87
C ALA A 136 -20.27 -4.53 -1.97
N GLU A 137 -20.42 -5.42 -1.00
CA GLU A 137 -19.40 -5.68 0.02
C GLU A 137 -18.99 -7.15 0.11
N LYS A 138 -17.74 -7.36 0.47
CA LYS A 138 -17.18 -8.65 0.85
C LYS A 138 -16.30 -8.51 2.09
N VAL A 139 -16.51 -9.41 3.05
CA VAL A 139 -15.66 -9.53 4.24
C VAL A 139 -14.54 -10.50 3.93
N LEU A 140 -13.31 -10.06 4.19
CA LEU A 140 -12.08 -10.84 4.03
C LEU A 140 -11.43 -11.05 5.39
N ARG A 141 -10.90 -12.24 5.62
CA ARG A 141 -10.26 -12.67 6.87
C ARG A 141 -8.83 -13.12 6.62
N ALA A 142 -8.07 -13.30 7.68
CA ALA A 142 -6.70 -13.80 7.60
C ALA A 142 -6.59 -15.06 6.71
N GLY A 143 -5.74 -14.98 5.70
CA GLY A 143 -5.55 -16.00 4.65
C GLY A 143 -6.41 -15.81 3.39
N ASP A 144 -7.43 -14.95 3.43
CA ASP A 144 -8.17 -14.61 2.22
C ASP A 144 -7.35 -13.69 1.31
N THR A 145 -7.60 -13.80 0.01
CA THR A 145 -6.94 -13.01 -1.02
C THR A 145 -7.94 -12.19 -1.82
N ASN A 146 -7.50 -11.01 -2.25
CA ASN A 146 -8.22 -10.18 -3.20
C ASN A 146 -7.33 -9.85 -4.40
N ILE A 147 -7.90 -9.82 -5.58
CA ILE A 147 -7.28 -9.22 -6.76
C ILE A 147 -8.06 -7.95 -7.06
N GLN A 148 -7.51 -6.81 -6.65
CA GLN A 148 -8.08 -5.50 -6.93
C GLN A 148 -7.67 -5.10 -8.34
N ASN A 149 -8.59 -5.24 -9.28
CA ASN A 149 -8.31 -5.15 -10.71
C ASN A 149 -8.66 -3.76 -11.28
N GLY A 150 -8.10 -2.72 -10.68
CA GLY A 150 -8.32 -1.32 -11.06
C GLY A 150 -9.78 -0.86 -10.95
N THR A 151 -10.57 -1.50 -10.10
CA THR A 151 -11.96 -1.14 -9.84
C THR A 151 -12.06 -0.07 -8.76
N ARG A 152 -13.12 0.71 -8.77
CA ARG A 152 -13.47 1.65 -7.72
C ARG A 152 -13.74 0.88 -6.44
N HIS A 153 -13.11 1.26 -5.31
CA HIS A 153 -13.23 0.52 -4.06
C HIS A 153 -12.86 1.34 -2.83
N ARG A 154 -13.25 0.80 -1.67
CA ARG A 154 -12.90 1.32 -0.35
C ARG A 154 -12.78 0.17 0.66
N TRP A 155 -11.97 0.39 1.69
CA TRP A 155 -11.76 -0.54 2.78
C TRP A 155 -12.42 -0.08 4.07
N HIS A 156 -13.10 -1.00 4.77
CA HIS A 156 -13.69 -0.76 6.08
C HIS A 156 -13.18 -1.79 7.08
N ASN A 157 -12.58 -1.35 8.16
CA ASN A 157 -12.37 -2.23 9.31
C ASN A 157 -13.50 -2.03 10.32
N ARG A 158 -14.50 -2.89 10.25
CA ARG A 158 -15.63 -2.93 11.20
C ARG A 158 -15.40 -3.88 12.37
N GLY A 159 -14.22 -4.51 12.42
CA GLY A 159 -13.78 -5.37 13.52
C GLY A 159 -13.35 -4.56 14.74
N SER A 160 -12.90 -5.27 15.77
CA SER A 160 -12.37 -4.68 17.01
C SER A 160 -10.84 -4.58 17.02
N GLU A 161 -10.16 -5.25 16.08
CA GLU A 161 -8.71 -5.33 16.01
C GLU A 161 -8.21 -4.75 14.68
N PRO A 162 -6.99 -4.22 14.61
CA PRO A 162 -6.39 -3.79 13.35
C PRO A 162 -6.32 -4.92 12.32
N ALA A 163 -6.68 -4.61 11.09
CA ALA A 163 -6.47 -5.52 9.96
C ALA A 163 -5.13 -5.21 9.28
N VAL A 164 -4.34 -6.24 8.99
CA VAL A 164 -3.06 -6.12 8.29
C VAL A 164 -3.16 -6.81 6.94
N ILE A 165 -2.81 -6.10 5.89
CA ILE A 165 -2.86 -6.58 4.51
C ILE A 165 -1.47 -6.46 3.89
N ALA A 166 -0.99 -7.55 3.29
CA ALA A 166 0.17 -7.52 2.40
C ALA A 166 -0.32 -7.29 0.98
N THR A 167 0.28 -6.31 0.28
CA THR A 167 -0.14 -5.91 -1.05
C THR A 167 1.05 -5.84 -2.00
N PHE A 168 0.88 -6.46 -3.17
CA PHE A 168 1.78 -6.30 -4.30
C PHE A 168 1.03 -5.60 -5.44
N ILE A 169 1.43 -4.35 -5.74
CA ILE A 169 0.78 -3.44 -6.69
C ILE A 169 1.57 -3.42 -7.99
N VAL A 170 0.90 -3.59 -9.11
CA VAL A 170 1.49 -3.50 -10.46
C VAL A 170 0.76 -2.43 -11.26
N GLY A 171 1.51 -1.47 -11.79
CA GLY A 171 0.97 -0.41 -12.64
C GLY A 171 0.44 -0.94 -13.97
N ALA A 172 -0.74 -0.49 -14.35
CA ALA A 172 -1.48 -0.96 -15.51
C ALA A 172 -1.92 0.20 -16.42
N HIS A 173 -2.26 -0.12 -17.65
CA HIS A 173 -2.92 0.83 -18.54
C HIS A 173 -4.43 0.87 -18.29
N ARG A 174 -5.00 2.07 -18.29
CA ARG A 174 -6.45 2.27 -18.36
C ARG A 174 -6.84 2.72 -19.76
N ALA A 175 -7.75 1.99 -20.40
CA ALA A 175 -8.27 2.37 -21.71
C ALA A 175 -9.04 3.70 -21.61
N GLY A 176 -8.81 4.62 -22.55
CA GLY A 176 -9.52 5.91 -22.63
C GLY A 176 -8.90 7.05 -21.84
N LYS A 177 -7.73 6.86 -21.23
CA LYS A 177 -6.89 7.93 -20.70
C LYS A 177 -5.71 8.21 -21.61
#